data_26afe7c158bec85dd5d7609e2239a9e9
#
_entry.id   26afe7c158bec85dd5d7609e2239a9e9
#
_cell.length_a   1.000
_cell.length_b   1.000
_cell.length_c   1.000
_cell.angle_alpha   90.00
_cell.angle_beta   90.00
_cell.angle_gamma   90.00
#
_symmetry.space_group_name_H-M   'P 1'
#
loop_
_entity.id
_entity.type
_entity.pdbx_description
1 polymer ?
#
loop_
_entity_poly.entity_id
_entity_poly.type
_entity_poly.pdbx_seq_one_letter_code
_entity_poly.pdbx_strand_id
1 'polypeptide(L)'
;MKKMFLKYKMLVNGLNIIDNYTIDGFTLKEGIFDKELFDKKYINDKPGISINMNLYLISCLTDYNKLSYNYFESDDYTEIEVSNKTTKNNLGKVLKNNKDIINKVLDLEMEIRIILNIPILFQSIDIEFYDENKKYVGTYQFNRPISYWNRLMYKLPDEEFHNNSRFHMDIKSVKSTNNNNFNRAIEFYNDSFDSDKISNRYILIFSSLEAIFNLDSEDVTEKLSRYCAKLLAEGNKDEYDKICKDIKKLYKKRSNYIHGTKTNNILDSDEKLLRYYVRKIIIAYWIIILNTKMTSK
;
A
#
# COMPACT_ATOMS: atom_id res chain seq x y z
N MET A 1 13.36 -29.01 -14.04
CA MET A 1 13.15 -27.63 -13.60
C MET A 1 14.49 -27.06 -13.13
N LYS A 2 14.73 -25.78 -13.26
CA LYS A 2 15.92 -25.10 -12.72
C LYS A 2 15.49 -24.06 -11.69
N LYS A 3 16.39 -23.74 -10.78
CA LYS A 3 16.18 -22.69 -9.81
C LYS A 3 16.53 -21.33 -10.42
N MET A 4 15.73 -20.33 -10.10
CA MET A 4 16.03 -18.92 -10.31
C MET A 4 15.78 -18.14 -9.04
N PHE A 5 16.48 -17.03 -8.91
CA PHE A 5 16.39 -16.15 -7.76
C PHE A 5 15.91 -14.78 -8.20
N LEU A 6 15.03 -14.19 -7.42
CA LEU A 6 14.41 -12.90 -7.72
C LEU A 6 14.86 -11.86 -6.70
N LYS A 7 15.12 -10.65 -7.19
CA LYS A 7 15.17 -9.43 -6.38
C LYS A 7 14.14 -8.45 -6.90
N TYR A 8 13.59 -7.66 -5.98
CA TYR A 8 12.57 -6.67 -6.27
C TYR A 8 13.11 -5.28 -6.02
N LYS A 9 12.82 -4.36 -6.93
CA LYS A 9 13.01 -2.91 -6.74
C LYS A 9 11.72 -2.20 -7.11
N MET A 10 11.24 -1.35 -6.23
CA MET A 10 9.97 -0.66 -6.42
C MET A 10 10.17 0.83 -6.23
N LEU A 11 9.97 1.59 -7.31
CA LEU A 11 10.00 3.04 -7.28
C LEU A 11 8.81 3.55 -6.49
N VAL A 12 9.09 4.33 -5.46
CA VAL A 12 8.10 4.89 -4.55
C VAL A 12 7.89 6.35 -4.85
N ASN A 13 6.65 6.72 -5.10
CA ASN A 13 6.27 8.12 -5.19
C ASN A 13 5.68 8.60 -3.86
N GLY A 14 6.05 9.82 -3.47
CA GLY A 14 5.41 10.52 -2.38
C GLY A 14 5.98 10.26 -0.99
N LEU A 15 7.09 9.54 -0.87
CA LEU A 15 7.81 9.39 0.39
C LEU A 15 9.11 10.18 0.36
N ASN A 16 9.24 11.14 1.25
CA ASN A 16 10.50 11.80 1.56
C ASN A 16 10.92 11.29 2.92
N ILE A 17 11.74 10.26 2.96
CA ILE A 17 12.18 9.60 4.20
C ILE A 17 13.65 9.90 4.40
N ILE A 18 13.99 10.24 5.64
CA ILE A 18 15.32 10.65 6.05
C ILE A 18 16.15 9.42 6.46
N ASP A 19 15.51 8.31 6.88
CA ASP A 19 16.18 7.11 7.40
C ASP A 19 15.83 5.84 6.64
N ASN A 20 16.71 4.85 6.68
CA ASN A 20 16.48 3.50 6.17
C ASN A 20 15.29 2.86 6.92
N TYR A 21 14.22 2.61 6.22
CA TYR A 21 13.03 1.92 6.75
C TYR A 21 12.95 0.52 6.16
N THR A 22 12.86 -0.48 7.02
CA THR A 22 12.75 -1.88 6.60
C THR A 22 11.39 -2.44 7.00
N ILE A 23 10.73 -3.10 6.06
CA ILE A 23 9.44 -3.77 6.26
C ILE A 23 9.38 -5.05 5.42
N ASP A 24 8.99 -6.16 6.03
CA ASP A 24 8.81 -7.48 5.40
C ASP A 24 9.98 -7.91 4.48
N GLY A 25 11.24 -7.66 4.88
CA GLY A 25 12.44 -7.99 4.11
C GLY A 25 12.67 -7.07 2.91
N PHE A 26 12.12 -5.85 2.95
CA PHE A 26 12.40 -4.78 2.00
C PHE A 26 12.94 -3.56 2.72
N THR A 27 14.01 -3.01 2.21
CA THR A 27 14.61 -1.78 2.73
C THR A 27 14.32 -0.61 1.80
N LEU A 28 13.81 0.48 2.37
CA LEU A 28 13.66 1.75 1.66
C LEU A 28 15.02 2.43 1.54
N LYS A 29 15.35 2.83 0.33
CA LYS A 29 16.64 3.44 -0.02
C LYS A 29 16.42 4.73 -0.79
N GLU A 30 17.33 5.66 -0.65
CA GLU A 30 17.43 6.82 -1.51
C GLU A 30 18.34 6.52 -2.70
N GLY A 31 17.93 6.96 -3.87
CA GLY A 31 18.72 6.92 -5.10
C GLY A 31 18.84 8.31 -5.72
N ILE A 32 19.87 8.51 -6.50
CA ILE A 32 20.05 9.71 -7.33
C ILE A 32 20.01 9.29 -8.79
N PHE A 33 19.03 9.81 -9.52
CA PHE A 33 18.96 9.69 -10.96
C PHE A 33 19.76 10.84 -11.59
N ASP A 34 20.70 10.50 -12.46
CA ASP A 34 21.50 11.44 -13.23
C ASP A 34 21.19 11.27 -14.71
N LYS A 35 20.55 12.27 -15.31
CA LYS A 35 20.11 12.25 -16.71
C LYS A 35 21.27 12.10 -17.68
N GLU A 36 22.38 12.78 -17.43
CA GLU A 36 23.54 12.70 -18.33
C GLU A 36 24.19 11.32 -18.33
N LEU A 37 24.25 10.68 -17.15
CA LEU A 37 24.73 9.31 -17.03
C LEU A 37 23.76 8.32 -17.69
N PHE A 38 22.47 8.58 -17.60
CA PHE A 38 21.44 7.77 -18.23
C PHE A 38 21.54 7.86 -19.77
N ASP A 39 21.60 9.07 -20.32
CA ASP A 39 21.72 9.29 -21.76
C ASP A 39 22.96 8.59 -22.34
N LYS A 40 24.12 8.71 -21.66
CA LYS A 40 25.35 8.02 -22.05
C LYS A 40 25.25 6.48 -22.01
N LYS A 41 24.48 5.94 -21.05
CA LYS A 41 24.30 4.50 -20.85
C LYS A 41 23.28 3.90 -21.81
N TYR A 42 22.24 4.66 -22.15
CA TYR A 42 21.15 4.23 -23.02
C TYR A 42 21.62 4.05 -24.47
N ILE A 43 22.56 4.91 -24.91
CA ILE A 43 23.17 4.84 -26.23
C ILE A 43 24.06 3.59 -26.40
N ASN A 44 24.49 2.95 -25.30
CA ASN A 44 25.48 1.87 -25.26
C ASN A 44 24.94 0.47 -24.87
N ASP A 45 23.66 0.17 -25.13
CA ASP A 45 23.07 -1.19 -25.03
C ASP A 45 23.36 -1.96 -23.73
N LYS A 46 22.83 -1.52 -22.56
CA LYS A 46 22.76 -2.40 -21.37
C LYS A 46 21.36 -2.43 -20.75
N PRO A 47 20.80 -3.62 -20.49
CA PRO A 47 19.52 -3.78 -19.83
C PRO A 47 19.62 -3.48 -18.33
N GLY A 48 18.60 -2.89 -17.78
CA GLY A 48 18.48 -2.44 -16.38
C GLY A 48 17.81 -1.06 -16.30
N ILE A 49 16.83 -0.81 -17.17
CA ILE A 49 16.52 0.55 -17.64
C ILE A 49 15.20 1.08 -17.07
N SER A 50 14.46 0.31 -16.34
CA SER A 50 13.04 0.55 -16.19
C SER A 50 12.67 1.60 -15.13
N ILE A 51 13.21 1.54 -13.92
CA ILE A 51 13.08 2.63 -12.94
C ILE A 51 13.66 3.92 -13.54
N ASN A 52 14.79 3.78 -14.24
CA ASN A 52 15.46 4.89 -14.90
C ASN A 52 14.63 5.53 -16.01
N MET A 53 13.76 4.79 -16.75
CA MET A 53 12.92 5.38 -17.78
C MET A 53 11.85 6.31 -17.19
N ASN A 54 11.21 5.93 -16.10
CA ASN A 54 10.23 6.78 -15.42
C ASN A 54 10.91 8.06 -14.88
N LEU A 55 12.07 7.92 -14.24
CA LEU A 55 12.85 9.06 -13.75
C LEU A 55 13.36 9.95 -14.89
N TYR A 56 13.73 9.35 -16.02
CA TYR A 56 14.09 10.09 -17.24
C TYR A 56 12.94 10.93 -17.74
N LEU A 57 11.73 10.35 -17.85
CA LEU A 57 10.53 11.09 -18.25
C LEU A 57 10.23 12.25 -17.28
N ILE A 58 10.36 12.02 -15.97
CA ILE A 58 10.20 13.08 -14.97
C ILE A 58 11.25 14.18 -15.19
N SER A 59 12.51 13.81 -15.36
CA SER A 59 13.58 14.78 -15.56
C SER A 59 13.38 15.62 -16.83
N CYS A 60 12.83 15.02 -17.90
CA CYS A 60 12.46 15.72 -19.11
C CYS A 60 11.31 16.72 -18.92
N LEU A 61 10.33 16.35 -18.06
CA LEU A 61 9.17 17.21 -17.77
C LEU A 61 9.48 18.35 -16.78
N THR A 62 10.51 18.19 -15.97
CA THR A 62 10.86 19.12 -14.88
C THR A 62 12.14 19.89 -15.13
N ASP A 63 12.84 19.66 -16.23
CA ASP A 63 14.16 20.24 -16.55
C ASP A 63 15.27 19.97 -15.51
N TYR A 64 15.08 18.99 -14.64
CA TYR A 64 16.10 18.60 -13.67
C TYR A 64 17.07 17.55 -14.26
N ASN A 65 18.36 17.83 -14.20
CA ASN A 65 19.41 16.89 -14.62
C ASN A 65 19.68 15.79 -13.58
N LYS A 66 19.37 16.07 -12.30
CA LYS A 66 19.51 15.14 -11.19
C LYS A 66 18.24 15.13 -10.35
N LEU A 67 17.74 13.93 -10.03
CA LEU A 67 16.55 13.72 -9.23
C LEU A 67 16.87 12.75 -8.10
N SER A 68 16.58 13.16 -6.86
CA SER A 68 16.52 12.20 -5.75
C SER A 68 15.21 11.43 -5.82
N TYR A 69 15.25 10.14 -5.55
CA TYR A 69 14.08 9.28 -5.51
C TYR A 69 14.22 8.22 -4.43
N ASN A 70 13.10 7.74 -3.92
CA ASN A 70 13.06 6.65 -2.98
C ASN A 70 12.59 5.36 -3.66
N TYR A 71 13.17 4.24 -3.26
CA TYR A 71 12.77 2.92 -3.74
C TYR A 71 12.90 1.87 -2.64
N PHE A 72 12.00 0.90 -2.64
CA PHE A 72 12.19 -0.31 -1.86
C PHE A 72 12.98 -1.34 -2.65
N GLU A 73 13.93 -1.98 -2.00
CA GLU A 73 14.68 -3.12 -2.53
C GLU A 73 14.56 -4.29 -1.58
N SER A 74 14.33 -5.49 -2.12
CA SER A 74 14.33 -6.71 -1.28
C SER A 74 15.71 -6.98 -0.73
N ASP A 75 15.80 -7.28 0.57
CA ASP A 75 17.07 -7.58 1.24
C ASP A 75 17.61 -8.91 0.74
N ASP A 76 16.74 -9.91 0.61
CA ASP A 76 17.07 -11.26 0.20
C ASP A 76 16.57 -11.64 -1.19
N TYR A 77 17.07 -12.75 -1.70
CA TYR A 77 16.59 -13.38 -2.90
C TYR A 77 15.37 -14.27 -2.62
N THR A 78 14.34 -14.15 -3.45
CA THR A 78 13.22 -15.09 -3.48
C THR A 78 13.53 -16.21 -4.46
N GLU A 79 13.61 -17.47 -3.99
CA GLU A 79 13.83 -18.65 -4.86
C GLU A 79 12.53 -19.04 -5.55
N ILE A 80 12.62 -19.35 -6.84
CA ILE A 80 11.53 -19.92 -7.64
C ILE A 80 12.02 -21.06 -8.52
N GLU A 81 11.13 -21.99 -8.83
CA GLU A 81 11.39 -23.05 -9.82
C GLU A 81 10.80 -22.66 -11.17
N VAL A 82 11.59 -22.81 -12.21
CA VAL A 82 11.18 -22.50 -13.59
C VAL A 82 11.55 -23.62 -14.56
N SER A 83 10.93 -23.59 -15.73
CA SER A 83 11.30 -24.51 -16.82
C SER A 83 12.76 -24.36 -17.24
N ASN A 84 13.43 -25.46 -17.56
CA ASN A 84 14.81 -25.41 -18.10
C ASN A 84 14.94 -24.58 -19.39
N LYS A 85 13.80 -24.35 -20.11
CA LYS A 85 13.71 -23.51 -21.31
C LYS A 85 13.53 -22.01 -20.98
N THR A 86 13.52 -21.62 -19.70
CA THR A 86 13.37 -20.21 -19.32
C THR A 86 14.62 -19.42 -19.68
N THR A 87 14.43 -18.39 -20.47
CA THR A 87 15.44 -17.44 -20.95
C THR A 87 14.95 -16.02 -20.70
N LYS A 88 15.80 -15.01 -20.91
CA LYS A 88 15.46 -13.59 -20.82
C LYS A 88 14.17 -13.24 -21.60
N ASN A 89 13.94 -13.85 -22.76
CA ASN A 89 12.82 -13.50 -23.63
C ASN A 89 11.46 -14.02 -23.14
N ASN A 90 11.41 -14.89 -22.16
CA ASN A 90 10.15 -15.46 -21.65
C ASN A 90 9.90 -15.25 -20.15
N LEU A 91 10.61 -14.33 -19.50
CA LEU A 91 10.44 -14.00 -18.10
C LEU A 91 9.00 -13.57 -17.77
N GLY A 92 8.34 -12.84 -18.67
CA GLY A 92 6.94 -12.47 -18.50
C GLY A 92 5.96 -13.66 -18.39
N LYS A 93 6.29 -14.80 -19.05
CA LYS A 93 5.50 -16.04 -18.88
C LYS A 93 5.69 -16.67 -17.51
N VAL A 94 6.91 -16.56 -16.95
CA VAL A 94 7.19 -17.02 -15.59
C VAL A 94 6.32 -16.28 -14.59
N LEU A 95 6.22 -14.96 -14.71
CA LEU A 95 5.39 -14.14 -13.82
C LEU A 95 3.90 -14.41 -13.97
N LYS A 96 3.40 -14.59 -15.19
CA LYS A 96 1.99 -14.97 -15.42
C LYS A 96 1.62 -16.29 -14.74
N ASN A 97 2.56 -17.22 -14.67
CA ASN A 97 2.34 -18.52 -14.05
C ASN A 97 2.56 -18.51 -12.54
N ASN A 98 3.22 -17.48 -12.00
CA ASN A 98 3.54 -17.33 -10.58
C ASN A 98 2.96 -16.01 -10.05
N LYS A 99 1.63 -15.94 -9.93
CA LYS A 99 0.93 -14.74 -9.44
C LYS A 99 1.41 -14.28 -8.05
N ASP A 100 1.86 -15.20 -7.22
CA ASP A 100 2.36 -14.91 -5.86
C ASP A 100 3.56 -13.95 -5.87
N ILE A 101 4.35 -13.93 -6.97
CA ILE A 101 5.48 -13.00 -7.12
C ILE A 101 5.00 -11.56 -7.15
N ILE A 102 3.94 -11.28 -7.93
CA ILE A 102 3.36 -9.93 -8.03
C ILE A 102 2.55 -9.61 -6.77
N ASN A 103 1.78 -10.59 -6.27
CA ASN A 103 0.98 -10.41 -5.06
C ASN A 103 1.84 -10.00 -3.86
N LYS A 104 3.05 -10.53 -3.71
CA LYS A 104 3.97 -10.13 -2.64
C LYS A 104 4.23 -8.63 -2.62
N VAL A 105 4.43 -8.03 -3.79
CA VAL A 105 4.68 -6.59 -3.90
C VAL A 105 3.41 -5.77 -3.63
N LEU A 106 2.26 -6.24 -4.12
CA LEU A 106 0.97 -5.58 -3.87
C LEU A 106 0.57 -5.67 -2.39
N ASP A 107 0.87 -6.78 -1.73
CA ASP A 107 0.65 -6.95 -0.30
C ASP A 107 1.52 -6.00 0.51
N LEU A 108 2.78 -5.82 0.14
CA LEU A 108 3.69 -4.84 0.75
C LEU A 108 3.16 -3.41 0.59
N GLU A 109 2.69 -3.02 -0.59
CA GLU A 109 2.10 -1.69 -0.81
C GLU A 109 0.88 -1.47 0.09
N MET A 110 0.01 -2.47 0.18
CA MET A 110 -1.18 -2.43 1.04
C MET A 110 -0.80 -2.32 2.52
N GLU A 111 0.19 -3.07 2.96
CA GLU A 111 0.70 -3.00 4.33
C GLU A 111 1.23 -1.61 4.67
N ILE A 112 2.06 -1.04 3.81
CA ILE A 112 2.62 0.30 4.00
C ILE A 112 1.50 1.35 4.04
N ARG A 113 0.50 1.26 3.17
CA ARG A 113 -0.67 2.16 3.17
C ARG A 113 -1.43 2.11 4.49
N ILE A 114 -1.62 0.93 5.07
CA ILE A 114 -2.30 0.76 6.35
C ILE A 114 -1.43 1.28 7.50
N ILE A 115 -0.17 0.87 7.55
CA ILE A 115 0.72 1.19 8.67
C ILE A 115 1.05 2.67 8.71
N LEU A 116 1.48 3.24 7.60
CA LEU A 116 1.88 4.64 7.54
C LEU A 116 0.73 5.60 7.23
N ASN A 117 -0.44 5.09 6.86
CA ASN A 117 -1.61 5.90 6.48
C ASN A 117 -1.32 6.91 5.36
N ILE A 118 -0.56 6.51 4.37
CA ILE A 118 -0.13 7.35 3.25
C ILE A 118 -0.56 6.75 1.91
N PRO A 119 -0.86 7.58 0.92
CA PRO A 119 -1.22 7.14 -0.42
C PRO A 119 0.01 6.71 -1.24
N ILE A 120 0.82 5.80 -0.68
CA ILE A 120 1.97 5.27 -1.40
C ILE A 120 1.51 4.48 -2.63
N LEU A 121 2.24 4.61 -3.71
CA LEU A 121 2.04 3.82 -4.91
C LEU A 121 3.40 3.37 -5.44
N PHE A 122 3.54 2.08 -5.65
CA PHE A 122 4.66 1.55 -6.41
C PHE A 122 4.44 1.77 -7.89
N GLN A 123 5.02 2.84 -8.39
CA GLN A 123 4.84 3.28 -9.77
C GLN A 123 5.51 2.35 -10.78
N SER A 124 6.69 1.91 -10.46
CA SER A 124 7.45 0.95 -11.24
C SER A 124 7.95 -0.16 -10.32
N ILE A 125 7.73 -1.38 -10.75
CA ILE A 125 8.17 -2.58 -10.05
C ILE A 125 9.11 -3.32 -11.01
N ASP A 126 10.39 -3.39 -10.64
CA ASP A 126 11.40 -4.16 -11.32
C ASP A 126 11.60 -5.48 -10.61
N ILE A 127 11.42 -6.56 -11.33
CA ILE A 127 11.71 -7.91 -10.85
C ILE A 127 12.95 -8.40 -11.61
N GLU A 128 14.07 -8.39 -10.90
CA GLU A 128 15.35 -8.85 -11.42
C GLU A 128 15.47 -10.36 -11.23
N PHE A 129 15.85 -11.05 -12.29
CA PHE A 129 16.05 -12.50 -12.31
C PHE A 129 17.52 -12.86 -12.33
N TYR A 130 17.88 -13.83 -11.49
CA TYR A 130 19.23 -14.36 -11.36
C TYR A 130 19.21 -15.88 -11.53
N ASP A 131 20.25 -16.46 -12.09
CA ASP A 131 20.41 -17.91 -12.19
C ASP A 131 20.82 -18.55 -10.86
N GLU A 132 21.05 -19.85 -10.85
CA GLU A 132 21.50 -20.62 -9.68
C GLU A 132 22.84 -20.18 -9.11
N ASN A 133 23.69 -19.55 -9.93
CA ASN A 133 24.96 -18.97 -9.54
C ASN A 133 24.86 -17.48 -9.12
N LYS A 134 23.64 -16.96 -8.94
CA LYS A 134 23.38 -15.55 -8.65
C LYS A 134 23.85 -14.59 -9.76
N LYS A 135 24.01 -15.09 -10.98
CA LYS A 135 24.32 -14.26 -12.14
C LYS A 135 23.02 -13.68 -12.71
N TYR A 136 23.04 -12.38 -12.96
CA TYR A 136 21.90 -11.65 -13.54
C TYR A 136 21.52 -12.19 -14.91
N VAL A 137 20.23 -12.47 -15.10
CA VAL A 137 19.64 -12.99 -16.34
C VAL A 137 18.84 -11.91 -17.08
N GLY A 138 18.10 -11.10 -16.35
CA GLY A 138 17.27 -10.04 -16.93
C GLY A 138 16.30 -9.45 -15.91
N THR A 139 15.63 -8.37 -16.31
CA THR A 139 14.58 -7.71 -15.52
C THR A 139 13.25 -7.77 -16.24
N TYR A 140 12.19 -8.03 -15.50
CA TYR A 140 10.82 -7.77 -15.95
C TYR A 140 10.28 -6.56 -15.22
N GLN A 141 9.71 -5.64 -15.98
CA GLN A 141 9.14 -4.42 -15.45
C GLN A 141 7.63 -4.45 -15.49
N PHE A 142 7.04 -4.01 -14.39
CA PHE A 142 5.62 -3.71 -14.31
C PHE A 142 5.47 -2.21 -14.00
N ASN A 143 4.83 -1.47 -14.92
CA ASN A 143 4.57 -0.05 -14.76
C ASN A 143 3.08 0.19 -14.56
N ARG A 144 2.75 1.07 -13.64
CA ARG A 144 1.39 1.60 -13.50
C ARG A 144 1.22 2.88 -14.32
N PRO A 145 0.01 3.17 -14.81
CA PRO A 145 -0.25 4.38 -15.58
C PRO A 145 0.13 5.66 -14.82
N ILE A 146 0.70 6.62 -15.54
CA ILE A 146 1.18 7.91 -15.01
C ILE A 146 0.05 8.81 -14.47
N SER A 147 -1.21 8.51 -14.75
CA SER A 147 -2.39 9.29 -14.31
C SER A 147 -2.48 9.51 -12.79
N TYR A 148 -1.70 8.76 -12.01
CA TYR A 148 -1.63 8.86 -10.56
C TYR A 148 -0.57 9.85 -10.05
N TRP A 149 0.17 10.52 -10.92
CA TRP A 149 1.24 11.46 -10.54
C TRP A 149 0.77 12.69 -9.75
N ASN A 150 -0.50 13.09 -9.91
CA ASN A 150 -1.06 14.25 -9.23
C ASN A 150 -1.27 14.05 -7.71
N ARG A 151 -1.02 12.85 -7.18
CA ARG A 151 -1.07 12.56 -5.73
C ARG A 151 0.23 12.81 -5.02
N LEU A 152 0.97 13.76 -5.53
CA LEU A 152 2.34 14.09 -5.22
C LEU A 152 2.59 14.44 -3.76
N MET A 153 3.68 13.88 -3.26
CA MET A 153 4.46 14.34 -2.13
C MET A 153 3.68 14.49 -0.81
N TYR A 154 3.19 13.38 -0.30
CA TYR A 154 2.81 13.33 1.09
C TYR A 154 4.09 13.23 1.94
N LYS A 155 4.46 14.35 2.58
CA LYS A 155 5.50 14.34 3.60
C LYS A 155 4.87 13.88 4.90
N LEU A 156 5.19 12.65 5.34
CA LEU A 156 4.82 12.21 6.66
C LEU A 156 5.64 12.99 7.68
N PRO A 157 5.04 13.56 8.74
CA PRO A 157 5.80 14.11 9.85
C PRO A 157 6.70 13.01 10.44
N ASP A 158 7.95 13.32 10.73
CA ASP A 158 8.95 12.36 11.23
C ASP A 158 8.46 11.60 12.46
N GLU A 159 7.79 12.30 13.39
CA GLU A 159 7.22 11.70 14.59
C GLU A 159 6.12 10.67 14.27
N GLU A 160 5.22 10.98 13.32
CA GLU A 160 4.16 10.07 12.90
C GLU A 160 4.74 8.84 12.20
N PHE A 161 5.77 9.01 11.39
CA PHE A 161 6.50 7.93 10.75
C PHE A 161 7.14 7.00 11.80
N HIS A 162 7.91 7.53 12.74
CA HIS A 162 8.57 6.73 13.78
C HIS A 162 7.59 5.98 14.67
N ASN A 163 6.46 6.59 15.00
CA ASN A 163 5.43 5.93 15.81
C ASN A 163 4.72 4.80 15.06
N ASN A 164 4.50 4.96 13.76
CA ASN A 164 3.78 3.99 12.94
C ASN A 164 4.69 2.87 12.40
N SER A 165 5.96 3.14 12.12
CA SER A 165 6.91 2.18 11.55
C SER A 165 7.24 0.98 12.46
N ARG A 166 6.85 1.03 13.72
CA ARG A 166 7.00 -0.08 14.68
C ARG A 166 5.96 -1.18 14.51
N PHE A 167 4.91 -0.94 13.73
CA PHE A 167 3.88 -1.93 13.45
C PHE A 167 4.24 -2.67 12.17
N HIS A 168 4.06 -3.97 12.20
CA HIS A 168 4.14 -4.85 11.05
C HIS A 168 2.82 -5.62 10.94
N MET A 169 2.21 -5.59 9.76
CA MET A 169 0.99 -6.33 9.46
C MET A 169 1.22 -7.24 8.26
N ASP A 170 1.50 -8.49 8.50
CA ASP A 170 1.64 -9.48 7.44
C ASP A 170 0.30 -9.68 6.70
N ILE A 171 0.11 -8.95 5.61
CA ILE A 171 -1.10 -8.97 4.78
C ILE A 171 -1.35 -10.38 4.21
N LYS A 172 -0.30 -11.13 3.89
CA LYS A 172 -0.44 -12.51 3.41
C LYS A 172 -1.05 -13.40 4.49
N SER A 173 -0.61 -13.25 5.73
CA SER A 173 -1.21 -13.95 6.87
C SER A 173 -2.65 -13.52 7.11
N VAL A 174 -2.97 -12.24 6.93
CA VAL A 174 -4.36 -11.73 6.98
C VAL A 174 -5.21 -12.43 5.94
N LYS A 175 -4.81 -12.42 4.68
CA LYS A 175 -5.55 -13.05 3.56
C LYS A 175 -5.72 -14.55 3.74
N SER A 176 -4.80 -15.20 4.45
CA SER A 176 -4.90 -16.63 4.79
C SER A 176 -5.89 -16.93 5.93
N THR A 177 -6.41 -15.89 6.58
CA THR A 177 -7.49 -16.07 7.55
C THR A 177 -8.78 -16.30 6.78
N ASN A 178 -9.57 -17.26 6.94
CA ASN A 178 -10.88 -17.41 6.29
C ASN A 178 -11.89 -16.32 6.73
N ASN A 179 -11.41 -15.16 7.16
CA ASN A 179 -12.25 -14.01 7.52
C ASN A 179 -12.47 -13.10 6.30
N ASN A 180 -13.42 -13.52 5.45
CA ASN A 180 -13.76 -12.79 4.23
C ASN A 180 -14.15 -11.33 4.48
N ASN A 181 -14.81 -11.04 5.60
CA ASN A 181 -15.24 -9.67 5.94
C ASN A 181 -14.03 -8.77 6.22
N PHE A 182 -13.05 -9.28 6.96
CA PHE A 182 -11.85 -8.50 7.25
C PHE A 182 -10.97 -8.31 6.01
N ASN A 183 -10.81 -9.35 5.19
CA ASN A 183 -10.10 -9.24 3.91
C ASN A 183 -10.73 -8.17 3.01
N ARG A 184 -12.05 -8.20 2.89
CA ARG A 184 -12.81 -7.21 2.12
C ARG A 184 -12.69 -5.79 2.70
N ALA A 185 -12.63 -5.66 4.02
CA ALA A 185 -12.43 -4.38 4.67
C ALA A 185 -11.06 -3.77 4.31
N ILE A 186 -10.02 -4.58 4.34
CA ILE A 186 -8.67 -4.16 3.94
C ILE A 186 -8.62 -3.75 2.46
N GLU A 187 -9.30 -4.49 1.58
CA GLU A 187 -9.40 -4.14 0.16
C GLU A 187 -10.07 -2.77 -0.03
N PHE A 188 -11.24 -2.54 0.58
CA PHE A 188 -11.90 -1.23 0.52
C PHE A 188 -11.04 -0.09 1.05
N TYR A 189 -10.34 -0.32 2.16
CA TYR A 189 -9.44 0.69 2.72
C TYR A 189 -8.28 0.99 1.75
N ASN A 190 -7.68 -0.04 1.16
CA ASN A 190 -6.63 0.10 0.17
C ASN A 190 -7.11 0.85 -1.09
N ASP A 191 -8.26 0.46 -1.64
CA ASP A 191 -8.84 1.08 -2.83
C ASP A 191 -9.20 2.55 -2.61
N SER A 192 -9.44 2.94 -1.35
CA SER A 192 -9.69 4.34 -1.01
C SER A 192 -8.49 5.24 -1.31
N PHE A 193 -7.27 4.72 -1.35
CA PHE A 193 -6.10 5.49 -1.75
C PHE A 193 -6.02 5.71 -3.26
N ASP A 194 -6.67 4.86 -4.04
CA ASP A 194 -6.61 4.92 -5.51
C ASP A 194 -7.70 5.81 -6.13
N SER A 195 -8.62 6.34 -5.33
CA SER A 195 -9.66 7.24 -5.82
C SER A 195 -9.23 8.71 -5.80
N ASP A 196 -9.42 9.44 -6.91
CA ASP A 196 -9.11 10.87 -7.00
C ASP A 196 -10.14 11.73 -6.24
N LYS A 197 -11.40 11.29 -6.23
CA LYS A 197 -12.49 12.04 -5.61
C LYS A 197 -12.57 11.74 -4.11
N ILE A 198 -12.52 12.81 -3.30
CA ILE A 198 -12.64 12.71 -1.85
C ILE A 198 -13.93 11.99 -1.41
N SER A 199 -15.03 12.20 -2.11
CA SER A 199 -16.29 11.51 -1.83
C SER A 199 -16.22 9.99 -2.04
N ASN A 200 -15.53 9.55 -3.09
CA ASN A 200 -15.35 8.13 -3.34
C ASN A 200 -14.42 7.51 -2.29
N ARG A 201 -13.32 8.19 -1.94
CA ARG A 201 -12.45 7.75 -0.83
C ARG A 201 -13.24 7.57 0.45
N TYR A 202 -14.05 8.58 0.78
CA TYR A 202 -14.87 8.59 1.98
C TYR A 202 -15.86 7.42 2.04
N ILE A 203 -16.53 7.11 0.92
CA ILE A 203 -17.43 5.97 0.81
C ILE A 203 -16.69 4.65 0.99
N LEU A 204 -15.55 4.47 0.33
CA LEU A 204 -14.73 3.26 0.43
C LEU A 204 -14.23 3.03 1.86
N ILE A 205 -13.80 4.10 2.55
CA ILE A 205 -13.39 4.00 3.95
C ILE A 205 -14.56 3.56 4.86
N PHE A 206 -15.78 4.07 4.64
CA PHE A 206 -16.94 3.59 5.37
C PHE A 206 -17.31 2.14 5.01
N SER A 207 -17.19 1.75 3.74
CA SER A 207 -17.41 0.37 3.33
C SER A 207 -16.43 -0.60 4.01
N SER A 208 -15.20 -0.15 4.27
CA SER A 208 -14.24 -0.90 5.08
C SER A 208 -14.76 -1.14 6.50
N LEU A 209 -15.27 -0.11 7.17
CA LEU A 209 -15.87 -0.24 8.52
C LEU A 209 -17.10 -1.17 8.53
N GLU A 210 -18.01 -0.98 7.60
CA GLU A 210 -19.21 -1.80 7.47
C GLU A 210 -18.84 -3.28 7.25
N ALA A 211 -17.81 -3.55 6.45
CA ALA A 211 -17.32 -4.90 6.22
C ALA A 211 -16.71 -5.55 7.49
N ILE A 212 -15.92 -4.81 8.29
CA ILE A 212 -15.34 -5.33 9.53
C ILE A 212 -16.42 -5.82 10.48
N PHE A 213 -17.47 -5.01 10.67
CA PHE A 213 -18.49 -5.29 11.67
C PHE A 213 -19.68 -6.11 11.13
N ASN A 214 -19.71 -6.39 9.82
CA ASN A 214 -20.76 -7.18 9.15
C ASN A 214 -22.18 -6.76 9.61
N LEU A 215 -22.47 -5.47 9.48
CA LEU A 215 -23.69 -4.88 10.02
C LEU A 215 -24.90 -5.16 9.11
N ASP A 216 -26.00 -5.61 9.73
CA ASP A 216 -27.31 -5.65 9.09
C ASP A 216 -27.85 -4.25 8.85
N SER A 217 -28.86 -4.11 7.99
CA SER A 217 -29.37 -2.84 7.49
C SER A 217 -30.05 -1.93 8.56
N GLU A 218 -30.38 -2.46 9.72
CA GLU A 218 -31.06 -1.71 10.78
C GLU A 218 -30.08 -1.06 11.77
N ASP A 219 -30.32 0.20 12.11
CA ASP A 219 -29.55 0.96 13.08
C ASP A 219 -28.02 1.01 12.86
N VAL A 220 -27.61 0.95 11.59
CA VAL A 220 -26.18 0.90 11.22
C VAL A 220 -25.38 2.02 11.87
N THR A 221 -25.91 3.25 11.90
CA THR A 221 -25.21 4.40 12.48
C THR A 221 -24.91 4.19 13.97
N GLU A 222 -25.89 3.69 14.72
CA GLU A 222 -25.77 3.48 16.16
C GLU A 222 -24.83 2.32 16.46
N LYS A 223 -25.03 1.17 15.78
CA LYS A 223 -24.19 -0.02 15.93
C LYS A 223 -22.73 0.30 15.59
N LEU A 224 -22.50 0.95 14.43
CA LEU A 224 -21.18 1.31 13.96
C LEU A 224 -20.43 2.20 14.95
N SER A 225 -21.10 3.28 15.42
CA SER A 225 -20.50 4.21 16.37
C SER A 225 -20.11 3.54 17.68
N ARG A 226 -20.98 2.67 18.22
CA ARG A 226 -20.71 1.93 19.45
C ARG A 226 -19.58 0.91 19.31
N TYR A 227 -19.53 0.17 18.18
CA TYR A 227 -18.47 -0.80 17.97
C TYR A 227 -17.11 -0.15 17.81
N CYS A 228 -17.04 0.95 17.03
CA CYS A 228 -15.81 1.74 16.90
C CYS A 228 -15.32 2.26 18.27
N ALA A 229 -16.23 2.87 19.04
CA ALA A 229 -15.91 3.42 20.35
C ALA A 229 -15.50 2.32 21.35
N LYS A 230 -16.20 1.18 21.36
CA LYS A 230 -15.85 0.05 22.22
C LYS A 230 -14.48 -0.52 21.94
N LEU A 231 -14.07 -0.56 20.66
CA LEU A 231 -12.78 -1.09 20.24
C LEU A 231 -11.62 -0.13 20.52
N LEU A 232 -11.85 1.19 20.42
CA LEU A 232 -10.77 2.18 20.45
C LEU A 232 -10.62 2.94 21.78
N ALA A 233 -11.67 3.01 22.61
CA ALA A 233 -11.65 3.84 23.81
C ALA A 233 -10.93 3.19 25.01
N GLU A 234 -10.56 1.92 24.93
CA GLU A 234 -9.77 1.20 25.96
C GLU A 234 -10.31 1.39 27.41
N GLY A 235 -11.64 1.49 27.55
CA GLY A 235 -12.30 1.72 28.82
C GLY A 235 -12.43 3.19 29.26
N ASN A 236 -11.89 4.14 28.51
CA ASN A 236 -12.05 5.56 28.78
C ASN A 236 -13.42 6.05 28.27
N LYS A 237 -14.26 6.53 29.24
CA LYS A 237 -15.64 6.96 28.94
C LYS A 237 -15.69 8.21 28.04
N ASP A 238 -14.85 9.19 28.30
CA ASP A 238 -14.86 10.45 27.55
C ASP A 238 -14.44 10.22 26.10
N GLU A 239 -13.43 9.37 25.89
CA GLU A 239 -13.01 8.98 24.55
C GLU A 239 -14.07 8.13 23.84
N TYR A 240 -14.76 7.25 24.57
CA TYR A 240 -15.90 6.49 24.05
C TYR A 240 -16.99 7.41 23.51
N ASP A 241 -17.42 8.38 24.32
CA ASP A 241 -18.50 9.30 23.96
C ASP A 241 -18.08 10.19 22.77
N LYS A 242 -16.82 10.63 22.75
CA LYS A 242 -16.24 11.40 21.64
C LYS A 242 -16.24 10.59 20.34
N ILE A 243 -15.73 9.35 20.34
CA ILE A 243 -15.69 8.49 19.14
C ILE A 243 -17.10 8.22 18.65
N CYS A 244 -18.05 7.89 19.54
CA CYS A 244 -19.46 7.70 19.16
C CYS A 244 -20.02 8.93 18.43
N LYS A 245 -19.79 10.12 18.99
CA LYS A 245 -20.26 11.38 18.40
C LYS A 245 -19.63 11.64 17.03
N ASP A 246 -18.33 11.45 16.90
CA ASP A 246 -17.60 11.67 15.67
C ASP A 246 -18.07 10.72 14.57
N ILE A 247 -18.13 9.42 14.84
CA ILE A 247 -18.56 8.41 13.86
C ILE A 247 -20.02 8.67 13.42
N LYS A 248 -20.94 9.01 14.34
CA LYS A 248 -22.33 9.37 13.97
C LYS A 248 -22.36 10.58 13.04
N LYS A 249 -21.59 11.62 13.36
CA LYS A 249 -21.50 12.83 12.53
C LYS A 249 -20.96 12.51 11.13
N LEU A 250 -19.89 11.73 11.05
CA LEU A 250 -19.27 11.33 9.79
C LEU A 250 -20.22 10.44 8.98
N TYR A 251 -20.89 9.46 9.59
CA TYR A 251 -21.85 8.59 8.89
C TYR A 251 -23.06 9.36 8.36
N LYS A 252 -23.56 10.35 9.09
CA LYS A 252 -24.62 11.22 8.60
C LYS A 252 -24.23 11.97 7.33
N LYS A 253 -22.99 12.41 7.21
CA LYS A 253 -22.48 13.03 5.98
C LYS A 253 -22.46 12.04 4.81
N ARG A 254 -22.00 10.81 5.04
CA ARG A 254 -22.02 9.73 4.04
C ARG A 254 -23.45 9.44 3.57
N SER A 255 -24.39 9.29 4.49
CA SER A 255 -25.80 9.04 4.19
C SER A 255 -26.41 10.17 3.35
N ASN A 256 -26.20 11.41 3.76
CA ASN A 256 -26.68 12.58 3.03
C ASN A 256 -26.11 12.66 1.59
N TYR A 257 -24.84 12.32 1.43
CA TYR A 257 -24.17 12.31 0.13
C TYR A 257 -24.76 11.23 -0.80
N ILE A 258 -24.92 10.00 -0.29
CA ILE A 258 -25.44 8.87 -1.09
C ILE A 258 -26.90 9.10 -1.51
N HIS A 259 -27.74 9.62 -0.60
CA HIS A 259 -29.15 9.84 -0.86
C HIS A 259 -29.44 11.18 -1.55
N GLY A 260 -28.42 11.99 -1.83
CA GLY A 260 -28.59 13.28 -2.52
C GLY A 260 -29.43 14.31 -1.76
N THR A 261 -29.63 14.11 -0.44
CA THR A 261 -30.58 14.91 0.35
C THR A 261 -30.04 16.31 0.70
N LYS A 262 -28.74 16.56 0.60
CA LYS A 262 -28.11 17.87 0.75
C LYS A 262 -26.78 17.91 0.01
N THR A 263 -26.43 19.10 -0.50
CA THR A 263 -25.08 19.44 -1.02
C THR A 263 -24.04 19.55 0.13
N ASN A 264 -24.00 18.57 1.02
CA ASN A 264 -22.99 18.55 2.06
C ASN A 264 -21.66 18.10 1.44
N ASN A 265 -20.79 19.06 1.20
CA ASN A 265 -19.44 18.77 0.78
C ASN A 265 -18.74 17.96 1.86
N ILE A 266 -18.26 16.78 1.51
CA ILE A 266 -17.34 16.02 2.31
C ILE A 266 -16.02 16.79 2.29
N LEU A 267 -15.55 17.23 3.47
CA LEU A 267 -14.33 17.99 3.60
C LEU A 267 -13.12 17.05 3.75
N ASP A 268 -11.95 17.54 3.38
CA ASP A 268 -10.69 16.81 3.58
C ASP A 268 -10.46 16.44 5.07
N SER A 269 -10.85 17.33 6.00
CA SER A 269 -10.80 17.04 7.44
C SER A 269 -11.70 15.89 7.87
N ASP A 270 -12.85 15.72 7.22
CA ASP A 270 -13.77 14.60 7.51
C ASP A 270 -13.17 13.27 7.04
N GLU A 271 -12.57 13.27 5.85
CA GLU A 271 -11.90 12.09 5.30
C GLU A 271 -10.69 11.70 6.14
N LYS A 272 -9.84 12.66 6.53
CA LYS A 272 -8.68 12.42 7.40
C LYS A 272 -9.09 11.84 8.76
N LEU A 273 -10.12 12.41 9.40
CA LEU A 273 -10.62 11.92 10.68
C LEU A 273 -11.20 10.51 10.57
N LEU A 274 -12.00 10.24 9.52
CA LEU A 274 -12.53 8.92 9.27
C LEU A 274 -11.42 7.90 9.03
N ARG A 275 -10.45 8.23 8.18
CA ARG A 275 -9.30 7.39 7.87
C ARG A 275 -8.48 7.05 9.12
N TYR A 276 -8.27 8.04 9.99
CA TYR A 276 -7.61 7.84 11.27
C TYR A 276 -8.31 6.78 12.13
N TYR A 277 -9.63 6.86 12.29
CA TYR A 277 -10.39 5.88 13.06
C TYR A 277 -10.37 4.49 12.40
N VAL A 278 -10.63 4.43 11.09
CA VAL A 278 -10.72 3.15 10.38
C VAL A 278 -9.38 2.41 10.39
N ARG A 279 -8.28 3.12 10.18
CA ARG A 279 -6.95 2.55 10.30
C ARG A 279 -6.70 1.92 11.68
N LYS A 280 -6.99 2.66 12.75
CA LYS A 280 -6.85 2.13 14.12
C LYS A 280 -7.71 0.88 14.35
N ILE A 281 -8.91 0.87 13.81
CA ILE A 281 -9.83 -0.27 13.90
C ILE A 281 -9.28 -1.48 13.14
N ILE A 282 -8.76 -1.29 11.94
CA ILE A 282 -8.12 -2.37 11.16
C ILE A 282 -6.97 -2.99 11.96
N ILE A 283 -6.09 -2.17 12.52
CA ILE A 283 -4.94 -2.63 13.31
C ILE A 283 -5.42 -3.37 14.58
N ALA A 284 -6.36 -2.81 15.32
CA ALA A 284 -6.89 -3.42 16.53
C ALA A 284 -7.59 -4.76 16.25
N TYR A 285 -8.38 -4.81 15.17
CA TYR A 285 -9.08 -6.04 14.76
C TYR A 285 -8.09 -7.12 14.30
N TRP A 286 -7.02 -6.74 13.60
CA TRP A 286 -5.93 -7.63 13.24
C TRP A 286 -5.27 -8.27 14.47
N ILE A 287 -4.97 -7.49 15.49
CA ILE A 287 -4.40 -7.99 16.75
C ILE A 287 -5.34 -9.00 17.42
N ILE A 288 -6.65 -8.76 17.39
CA ILE A 288 -7.65 -9.68 17.94
C ILE A 288 -7.63 -11.01 17.15
N ILE A 289 -7.58 -10.97 15.82
CA ILE A 289 -7.51 -12.17 14.98
C ILE A 289 -6.26 -12.99 15.29
N LEU A 290 -5.11 -12.35 15.46
CA LEU A 290 -3.86 -13.02 15.82
C LEU A 290 -3.97 -13.72 17.17
N ASN A 291 -4.49 -13.04 18.18
CA ASN A 291 -4.60 -13.58 19.53
C ASN A 291 -5.57 -14.76 19.58
N THR A 292 -6.67 -14.72 18.83
CA THR A 292 -7.61 -15.87 18.77
C THR A 292 -7.00 -17.11 18.12
N LYS A 293 -6.10 -16.95 17.14
CA LYS A 293 -5.37 -18.07 16.52
C LYS A 293 -4.34 -18.71 17.47
N MET A 294 -3.71 -17.93 18.34
CA MET A 294 -2.72 -18.43 19.30
C MET A 294 -3.36 -19.26 20.41
N THR A 295 -4.60 -18.92 20.81
CA THR A 295 -5.33 -19.62 21.86
C THR A 295 -6.05 -20.89 21.38
N SER A 296 -6.17 -21.10 20.07
CA SER A 296 -6.83 -22.27 19.46
C SER A 296 -5.85 -23.37 19.04
N LYS A 297 -4.58 -23.23 19.32
CA LYS A 297 -3.53 -24.25 19.18
C LYS A 297 -3.12 -24.80 20.54
#